data_40a3efe90179d631c2ec56390b6a58f0
#
_entry.id   40a3efe90179d631c2ec56390b6a58f0
#
_cell.length_a   1.000
_cell.length_b   1.000
_cell.length_c   1.000
_cell.angle_alpha   90.00
_cell.angle_beta   90.00
_cell.angle_gamma   90.00
#
_symmetry.space_group_name_H-M   'P 1'
#
loop_
_entity.id
_entity.type
_entity.pdbx_description
1 polymer ?
#
loop_
_entity_poly.entity_id
_entity_poly.type
_entity_poly.pdbx_seq_one_letter_code
_entity_poly.pdbx_strand_id
1 'polypeptide(L)' 'MLKGTREGILKRLQPVSIHGQITCDVFFTSLEDPDGQIHVARLGPEAISGNLEPGDRITVEYLVGVAVKVTRVIPT' A
#
# COMPACT_ATOMS: atom_id res chain seq x y z
N MET A 1 -10.13 13.80 14.27
CA MET A 1 -10.01 12.70 13.32
C MET A 1 -8.53 12.45 13.05
N LEU A 2 -8.11 11.23 13.19
CA LEU A 2 -6.72 10.86 12.93
C LEU A 2 -6.55 10.46 11.47
N LYS A 3 -5.79 11.26 10.76
CA LYS A 3 -5.47 11.02 9.36
C LYS A 3 -3.95 11.10 9.21
N GLY A 4 -3.38 10.15 8.51
CA GLY A 4 -1.94 10.15 8.31
C GLY A 4 -1.54 9.50 7.01
N THR A 5 -0.29 9.70 6.63
CA THR A 5 0.29 9.07 5.45
C THR A 5 1.62 8.45 5.82
N ARG A 6 1.99 7.41 5.09
CA ARG A 6 3.28 6.77 5.21
C ARG A 6 3.82 6.53 3.80
N GLU A 7 5.06 6.90 3.57
CA GLU A 7 5.71 6.60 2.30
C GLU A 7 6.57 5.37 2.46
N GLY A 8 6.62 4.57 1.40
CA GLY A 8 7.39 3.34 1.43
C GLY A 8 7.76 2.86 0.05
N ILE A 9 8.39 1.69 0.04
CA ILE A 9 8.76 1.00 -1.19
C ILE A 9 7.88 -0.24 -1.30
N LEU A 10 7.17 -0.37 -2.41
CA LEU A 10 6.33 -1.53 -2.65
C LEU A 10 7.20 -2.76 -2.85
N LYS A 11 6.91 -3.82 -2.10
CA LYS A 11 7.63 -5.08 -2.25
C LYS A 11 6.82 -6.10 -3.02
N ARG A 12 5.50 -6.12 -2.82
CA ARG A 12 4.66 -7.14 -3.44
C ARG A 12 3.20 -6.71 -3.39
N LEU A 13 2.46 -7.07 -4.42
CA LEU A 13 0.99 -6.99 -4.45
C LEU A 13 0.45 -8.40 -4.54
N GLN A 14 -0.46 -8.75 -3.64
CA GLN A 14 -1.05 -10.08 -3.60
C GLN A 14 -2.57 -9.98 -3.64
N PRO A 15 -3.21 -10.29 -4.79
CA PRO A 15 -4.66 -10.35 -4.84
C PRO A 15 -5.17 -11.50 -3.97
N VAL A 16 -6.23 -11.25 -3.23
CA VAL A 16 -6.85 -12.26 -2.36
C VAL A 16 -8.36 -12.23 -2.60
N SER A 17 -8.93 -13.40 -2.85
CA SER A 17 -10.38 -13.54 -3.01
C SER A 17 -10.96 -14.05 -1.70
N ILE A 18 -11.88 -13.28 -1.11
CA ILE A 18 -12.55 -13.64 0.13
C ILE A 18 -14.06 -13.54 -0.10
N HIS A 19 -14.76 -14.65 0.04
CA HIS A 19 -16.20 -14.70 -0.16
C HIS A 19 -16.66 -14.06 -1.47
N GLY A 20 -15.91 -14.31 -2.55
CA GLY A 20 -16.24 -13.77 -3.85
C GLY A 20 -15.83 -12.33 -4.09
N GLN A 21 -15.23 -11.69 -3.10
CA GLN A 21 -14.72 -10.33 -3.23
C GLN A 21 -13.22 -10.36 -3.35
N ILE A 22 -12.70 -9.55 -4.27
CA ILE A 22 -11.27 -9.45 -4.47
C ILE A 22 -10.73 -8.27 -3.69
N THR A 23 -9.74 -8.55 -2.85
CA THR A 23 -8.97 -7.52 -2.16
C THR A 23 -7.52 -7.67 -2.58
N CYS A 24 -6.69 -6.73 -2.17
CA CYS A 24 -5.26 -6.79 -2.48
C CYS A 24 -4.45 -6.51 -1.22
N ASP A 25 -3.51 -7.40 -0.94
CA ASP A 25 -2.55 -7.19 0.13
C ASP A 25 -1.34 -6.45 -0.45
N VAL A 26 -1.07 -5.28 0.11
CA VAL A 26 0.05 -4.44 -0.31
C VAL A 26 1.17 -4.62 0.71
N PHE A 27 2.28 -5.20 0.28
CA PHE A 27 3.45 -5.40 1.12
C PHE A 27 4.46 -4.31 0.81
N PHE A 28 4.85 -3.57 1.82
CA PHE A 28 5.78 -2.46 1.62
C PHE A 28 6.69 -2.28 2.82
N THR A 29 7.82 -1.61 2.59
CA THR A 29 8.75 -1.24 3.65
C THR A 29 8.79 0.28 3.76
N SER A 30 9.25 0.78 4.92
CA SER A 30 9.42 2.21 5.11
C SER A 30 10.55 2.74 4.23
N LEU A 31 10.43 3.98 3.75
CA LEU A 31 11.52 4.62 3.02
C LEU A 31 12.78 4.74 3.85
N GLU A 32 12.62 4.91 5.16
CA GLU A 32 13.76 5.06 6.07
C GLU A 32 14.49 3.75 6.30
N ASP A 33 13.81 2.63 6.05
CA ASP A 33 14.38 1.31 6.28
C ASP A 33 13.86 0.34 5.21
N PRO A 34 14.35 0.48 3.97
CA PRO A 34 13.83 -0.31 2.85
C PRO A 34 14.09 -1.80 2.96
N ASP A 35 15.05 -2.21 3.78
CA ASP A 35 15.35 -3.62 4.00
C ASP A 35 14.85 -4.10 5.37
N GLY A 36 14.07 -3.27 6.04
CA GLY A 36 13.58 -3.57 7.38
C GLY A 36 12.24 -4.29 7.39
N GLN A 37 11.43 -3.94 8.38
CA GLN A 37 10.16 -4.60 8.60
C GLN A 37 9.19 -4.38 7.45
N ILE A 38 8.55 -5.46 7.02
CA ILE A 38 7.53 -5.41 5.99
C ILE A 38 6.18 -5.12 6.64
N HIS A 39 5.49 -4.11 6.10
CA HIS A 39 4.14 -3.76 6.51
C HIS A 39 3.16 -4.30 5.49
N VAL A 40 1.97 -4.65 5.93
CA VAL A 40 0.91 -5.17 5.05
C VAL A 40 -0.33 -4.32 5.21
N ALA A 41 -0.90 -3.90 4.08
CA ALA A 41 -2.17 -3.19 4.06
C ALA A 41 -3.12 -3.94 3.12
N ARG A 42 -4.31 -4.26 3.60
CA ARG A 42 -5.33 -4.91 2.78
C ARG A 42 -6.37 -3.90 2.34
N LEU A 43 -6.53 -3.77 1.04
CA LEU A 43 -7.44 -2.77 0.45
C LEU A 43 -8.20 -3.38 -0.71
N GLY A 44 -9.33 -2.76 -1.04
CA GLY A 44 -10.03 -3.08 -2.28
C GLY A 44 -9.26 -2.53 -3.49
N PRO A 45 -9.45 -3.11 -4.67
CA PRO A 45 -8.70 -2.68 -5.86
C PRO A 45 -8.96 -1.21 -6.23
N GLU A 46 -10.12 -0.68 -5.90
CA GLU A 46 -10.46 0.71 -6.18
C GLU A 46 -9.66 1.71 -5.33
N ALA A 47 -9.07 1.25 -4.23
CA ALA A 47 -8.28 2.09 -3.35
C ALA A 47 -6.79 2.10 -3.72
N ILE A 48 -6.41 1.36 -4.75
CA ILE A 48 -5.03 1.21 -5.17
C ILE A 48 -4.87 1.80 -6.55
N SER A 49 -3.88 2.69 -6.70
CA SER A 49 -3.53 3.25 -8.01
C SER A 49 -3.14 2.12 -8.98
N GLY A 50 -3.56 2.25 -10.23
CA GLY A 50 -3.21 1.25 -11.23
C GLY A 50 -1.72 1.21 -11.53
N ASN A 51 -1.27 0.08 -12.07
CA ASN A 51 0.10 -0.10 -12.57
C ASN A 51 1.20 0.00 -11.53
N LEU A 52 0.90 -0.36 -10.28
CA LEU A 52 1.93 -0.47 -9.26
C LEU A 52 2.78 -1.70 -9.49
N GLU A 53 4.08 -1.55 -9.36
CA GLU A 53 5.04 -2.64 -9.52
C GLU A 53 5.99 -2.71 -8.34
N PRO A 54 6.50 -3.91 -7.98
CA PRO A 54 7.51 -4.01 -6.94
C PRO A 54 8.69 -3.08 -7.22
N GLY A 55 9.12 -2.37 -6.19
CA GLY A 55 10.18 -1.37 -6.31
C GLY A 55 9.65 0.05 -6.43
N ASP A 56 8.36 0.22 -6.71
CA ASP A 56 7.78 1.54 -6.81
C ASP A 56 7.72 2.22 -5.44
N ARG A 57 7.92 3.53 -5.47
CA ARG A 57 7.70 4.35 -4.29
C ARG A 57 6.22 4.65 -4.18
N ILE A 58 5.66 4.42 -3.01
CA ILE A 58 4.23 4.56 -2.78
C ILE A 58 3.94 5.41 -1.56
N THR A 59 2.72 5.98 -1.53
CA THR A 59 2.18 6.64 -0.36
C THR A 59 0.94 5.87 0.08
N VAL A 60 0.92 5.49 1.35
CA VAL A 60 -0.22 4.81 1.95
C VAL A 60 -0.92 5.80 2.87
N GLU A 61 -2.20 6.06 2.60
CA GLU A 61 -3.01 6.94 3.43
C GLU A 61 -3.77 6.13 4.47
N TYR A 62 -3.77 6.62 5.69
CA TYR A 62 -4.44 5.99 6.82
C TYR A 62 -5.52 6.88 7.37
N LEU A 63 -6.60 6.27 7.80
CA LEU A 63 -7.67 6.95 8.53
C LEU A 63 -7.95 6.14 9.78
N VAL A 64 -7.74 6.74 10.95
CA VAL A 64 -7.93 6.08 12.25
C VAL A 64 -7.15 4.75 12.32
N GLY A 65 -5.90 4.77 11.84
CA GLY A 65 -5.02 3.60 11.89
C GLY A 65 -5.29 2.53 10.85
N VAL A 66 -6.25 2.74 9.96
CA VAL A 66 -6.59 1.79 8.90
C VAL A 66 -6.16 2.36 7.55
N ALA A 67 -5.45 1.57 6.76
CA ALA A 67 -5.05 1.98 5.42
C ALA A 67 -6.29 2.09 4.52
N VAL A 68 -6.46 3.23 3.86
CA VAL A 68 -7.64 3.49 3.03
C VAL A 68 -7.30 3.76 1.57
N LYS A 69 -6.05 4.05 1.25
CA LYS A 69 -5.65 4.35 -0.12
C LYS A 69 -4.16 4.17 -0.30
N VAL A 70 -3.78 3.68 -1.48
CA VAL A 70 -2.37 3.54 -1.87
C VAL A 70 -2.19 4.21 -3.23
N THR A 71 -1.23 5.12 -3.33
CA THR A 71 -0.92 5.81 -4.58
C THR A 71 0.55 5.71 -4.88
N ARG A 72 0.87 5.75 -6.18
CA ARG A 72 2.24 5.76 -6.65
C ARG A 72 2.80 7.18 -6.55
N VAL A 73 4.00 7.29 -6.04
CA VAL A 73 4.73 8.56 -6.10
C VAL A 73 5.45 8.62 -7.43
N ILE A 74 5.07 9.58 -8.25
CA ILE A 74 5.70 9.76 -9.55
C ILE A 74 6.82 10.76 -9.41
N PRO A 75 8.08 10.34 -9.63
CA PRO A 75 9.20 11.28 -9.57
C PRO A 75 9.13 12.24 -10.75
N THR A 76 9.32 13.49 -10.46
CA THR A 76 9.37 14.52 -11.52
C THR A 76 10.80 14.89 -11.86
#